data_d8a871606182ca7731d3ccd6e1c4d51b
#
_entry.id   d8a871606182ca7731d3ccd6e1c4d51b
#
_cell.length_a   1.000
_cell.length_b   1.000
_cell.length_c   1.000
_cell.angle_alpha   90.00
_cell.angle_beta   90.00
_cell.angle_gamma   90.00
#
_symmetry.space_group_name_H-M   'P 1'
#
loop_
_entity.id
_entity.type
_entity.pdbx_description
1 polymer ?
#
loop_
_entity_poly.entity_id
_entity_poly.type
_entity_poly.pdbx_seq_one_letter_code
_entity_poly.pdbx_strand_id
1 'polypeptide(L)'
;DIKDLQGPKILHLHTIKGKGFAPAEEHATEWHAPGKFDPVTGERFIANTEGMPPLFQEVFGHTLVELAEANPKIVGVTPAMPSGCSMNILMEKMPERAFDVGIAEGHAVTFSGGMAKDGMLPFCNIYSSFMQRAYDNMIHDVAIQNLSVILCLDRAGLVGEDGPTHHGAFDMAYLRPIPNLTI
;
A
#
# COMPACT_ATOMS: atom_id res chain seq x y z
N ASP A 1 26.32 -3.78 -25.67
CA ASP A 1 26.40 -2.78 -26.76
C ASP A 1 26.39 -1.35 -26.20
N ILE A 2 25.71 -1.06 -25.07
CA ILE A 2 25.74 0.27 -24.42
C ILE A 2 26.93 0.46 -23.49
N LYS A 3 27.61 -0.63 -23.09
CA LYS A 3 28.73 -0.58 -22.14
C LYS A 3 29.92 0.23 -22.69
N ASP A 4 30.12 0.22 -24.00
CA ASP A 4 31.26 0.85 -24.67
C ASP A 4 30.96 2.30 -25.11
N LEU A 5 29.73 2.79 -24.92
CA LEU A 5 29.35 4.17 -25.21
C LEU A 5 30.05 5.12 -24.22
N GLN A 6 30.50 6.27 -24.70
CA GLN A 6 31.09 7.30 -23.84
C GLN A 6 29.99 8.17 -23.19
N GLY A 7 30.28 8.72 -22.02
CA GLY A 7 29.39 9.62 -21.28
C GLY A 7 28.30 8.91 -20.44
N PRO A 8 27.42 9.66 -19.77
CA PRO A 8 26.29 9.14 -19.03
C PRO A 8 25.33 8.32 -19.92
N LYS A 9 24.79 7.24 -19.37
CA LYS A 9 23.91 6.32 -20.12
C LYS A 9 22.65 6.05 -19.33
N ILE A 10 21.52 6.03 -20.02
CA ILE A 10 20.22 5.63 -19.47
C ILE A 10 19.72 4.45 -20.30
N LEU A 11 19.51 3.32 -19.64
CA LEU A 11 18.86 2.16 -20.24
C LEU A 11 17.44 2.05 -19.66
N HIS A 12 16.45 2.39 -20.50
CA HIS A 12 15.05 2.26 -20.12
C HIS A 12 14.51 0.92 -20.63
N LEU A 13 14.20 0.02 -19.70
CA LEU A 13 13.64 -1.30 -19.98
C LEU A 13 12.12 -1.29 -19.82
N HIS A 14 11.40 -1.63 -20.87
CA HIS A 14 9.97 -1.91 -20.82
C HIS A 14 9.75 -3.40 -20.63
N THR A 15 9.10 -3.77 -19.52
CA THR A 15 8.78 -5.15 -19.20
C THR A 15 7.28 -5.34 -19.06
N ILE A 16 6.83 -6.57 -19.27
CA ILE A 16 5.45 -6.99 -19.00
C ILE A 16 5.51 -7.95 -17.82
N LYS A 17 4.83 -7.60 -16.71
CA LYS A 17 4.76 -8.45 -15.52
C LYS A 17 4.07 -9.77 -15.88
N GLY A 18 4.68 -10.89 -15.50
CA GLY A 18 4.16 -12.22 -15.82
C GLY A 18 4.46 -12.73 -17.22
N LYS A 19 5.24 -12.00 -18.04
CA LYS A 19 5.53 -12.35 -19.43
C LYS A 19 6.00 -13.79 -19.61
N GLY A 20 5.33 -14.50 -20.53
CA GLY A 20 5.58 -15.91 -20.82
C GLY A 20 4.63 -16.88 -20.10
N PHE A 21 3.74 -16.37 -19.23
CA PHE A 21 2.71 -17.17 -18.58
C PHE A 21 1.36 -16.44 -18.66
N ALA A 22 0.48 -16.92 -19.55
CA ALA A 22 -0.76 -16.22 -19.91
C ALA A 22 -1.62 -15.83 -18.71
N PRO A 23 -1.87 -16.69 -17.69
CA PRO A 23 -2.65 -16.30 -16.52
C PRO A 23 -2.05 -15.11 -15.76
N ALA A 24 -0.72 -15.00 -15.70
CA ALA A 24 -0.05 -13.89 -15.04
C ALA A 24 -0.02 -12.61 -15.87
N GLU A 25 -0.05 -12.71 -17.19
CA GLU A 25 -0.17 -11.54 -18.07
C GLU A 25 -1.58 -10.94 -18.00
N GLU A 26 -2.62 -11.78 -17.87
CA GLU A 26 -4.03 -11.37 -17.78
C GLU A 26 -4.40 -10.84 -16.37
N HIS A 27 -3.87 -11.47 -15.32
CA HIS A 27 -4.21 -11.17 -13.92
C HIS A 27 -2.96 -10.89 -13.08
N ALA A 28 -2.15 -9.89 -13.47
CA ALA A 28 -0.85 -9.60 -12.89
C ALA A 28 -0.86 -9.35 -11.36
N THR A 29 -1.95 -8.85 -10.80
CA THR A 29 -2.10 -8.63 -9.35
C THR A 29 -2.25 -9.93 -8.59
N GLU A 30 -3.10 -10.84 -9.07
CA GLU A 30 -3.33 -12.15 -8.46
C GLU A 30 -2.08 -13.04 -8.53
N TRP A 31 -1.31 -12.88 -9.60
CA TRP A 31 -0.07 -13.63 -9.85
C TRP A 31 1.19 -12.95 -9.30
N HIS A 32 1.04 -11.87 -8.57
CA HIS A 32 2.20 -11.22 -7.93
C HIS A 32 2.84 -12.09 -6.85
N ALA A 33 2.00 -12.75 -6.03
CA ALA A 33 2.40 -13.73 -5.02
C ALA A 33 1.31 -14.82 -4.95
N PRO A 34 1.21 -15.70 -5.96
CA PRO A 34 0.06 -16.58 -6.13
C PRO A 34 -0.03 -17.72 -5.09
N GLY A 35 1.00 -17.89 -4.24
CA GLY A 35 1.10 -19.06 -3.37
C GLY A 35 1.43 -20.33 -4.19
N LYS A 36 0.90 -21.47 -3.74
CA LYS A 36 1.09 -22.75 -4.46
C LYS A 36 0.12 -22.84 -5.63
N PHE A 37 0.60 -23.29 -6.78
CA PHE A 37 -0.20 -23.51 -7.98
C PHE A 37 0.39 -24.63 -8.83
N ASP A 38 -0.42 -25.19 -9.73
CA ASP A 38 0.05 -26.13 -10.75
C ASP A 38 0.67 -25.34 -11.91
N PRO A 39 1.95 -25.52 -12.22
CA PRO A 39 2.64 -24.74 -13.27
C PRO A 39 2.18 -25.10 -14.70
N VAL A 40 1.48 -26.23 -14.88
CA VAL A 40 0.99 -26.66 -16.19
C VAL A 40 -0.40 -26.10 -16.46
N THR A 41 -1.30 -26.20 -15.48
CA THR A 41 -2.70 -25.78 -15.63
C THR A 41 -2.94 -24.34 -15.19
N GLY A 42 -2.08 -23.78 -14.32
CA GLY A 42 -2.32 -22.50 -13.66
C GLY A 42 -3.33 -22.60 -12.50
N GLU A 43 -3.77 -23.79 -12.11
CA GLU A 43 -4.70 -23.95 -11.00
C GLU A 43 -4.03 -23.58 -9.67
N ARG A 44 -4.63 -22.64 -8.93
CA ARG A 44 -4.12 -22.17 -7.63
C ARG A 44 -4.72 -22.98 -6.49
N PHE A 45 -3.88 -23.40 -5.56
CA PHE A 45 -4.30 -24.09 -4.35
C PHE A 45 -4.70 -23.05 -3.28
N ILE A 46 -5.96 -22.61 -3.33
CA ILE A 46 -6.51 -21.64 -2.38
C ILE A 46 -6.99 -22.39 -1.13
N ALA A 47 -6.55 -21.95 0.04
CA ALA A 47 -7.01 -22.53 1.31
C ALA A 47 -8.53 -22.29 1.48
N ASN A 48 -9.23 -23.28 2.01
CA ASN A 48 -10.64 -23.13 2.38
C ASN A 48 -10.73 -22.17 3.57
N THR A 49 -11.43 -21.06 3.39
CA THR A 49 -11.68 -20.03 4.42
C THR A 49 -13.12 -20.05 4.94
N GLU A 50 -13.90 -21.09 4.60
CA GLU A 50 -15.28 -21.22 5.04
C GLU A 50 -15.37 -21.22 6.58
N GLY A 51 -16.19 -20.33 7.14
CA GLY A 51 -16.34 -20.18 8.59
C GLY A 51 -15.23 -19.38 9.29
N MET A 52 -14.22 -18.90 8.57
CA MET A 52 -13.23 -17.99 9.13
C MET A 52 -13.76 -16.55 9.20
N PRO A 53 -13.34 -15.75 10.19
CA PRO A 53 -13.67 -14.33 10.22
C PRO A 53 -13.00 -13.60 9.03
N PRO A 54 -13.55 -12.43 8.63
CA PRO A 54 -12.92 -11.61 7.59
C PRO A 54 -11.53 -11.15 8.02
N LEU A 55 -10.67 -10.89 7.06
CA LEU A 55 -9.35 -10.29 7.33
C LEU A 55 -9.50 -8.86 7.84
N PHE A 56 -8.59 -8.41 8.70
CA PHE A 56 -8.59 -7.03 9.20
C PHE A 56 -8.60 -5.99 8.08
N GLN A 57 -7.84 -6.22 7.01
CA GLN A 57 -7.82 -5.34 5.84
C GLN A 57 -9.18 -5.25 5.14
N GLU A 58 -9.95 -6.35 5.08
CA GLU A 58 -11.30 -6.35 4.48
C GLU A 58 -12.28 -5.54 5.33
N VAL A 59 -12.25 -5.75 6.65
CA VAL A 59 -13.05 -4.93 7.59
C VAL A 59 -12.69 -3.45 7.45
N PHE A 60 -11.40 -3.14 7.36
CA PHE A 60 -10.93 -1.78 7.14
C PHE A 60 -11.47 -1.20 5.83
N GLY A 61 -11.33 -1.91 4.71
CA GLY A 61 -11.78 -1.42 3.39
C GLY A 61 -13.27 -1.09 3.34
N HIS A 62 -14.12 -1.94 3.92
CA HIS A 62 -15.56 -1.69 4.03
C HIS A 62 -15.86 -0.51 4.96
N THR A 63 -15.22 -0.46 6.13
CA THR A 63 -15.39 0.65 7.08
C THR A 63 -14.95 1.98 6.47
N LEU A 64 -13.87 2.00 5.70
CA LEU A 64 -13.41 3.21 5.03
C LEU A 64 -14.45 3.75 4.04
N VAL A 65 -15.13 2.87 3.31
CA VAL A 65 -16.24 3.25 2.43
C VAL A 65 -17.39 3.85 3.23
N GLU A 66 -17.85 3.21 4.30
CA GLU A 66 -18.91 3.74 5.17
C GLU A 66 -18.58 5.13 5.72
N LEU A 67 -17.34 5.32 6.20
CA LEU A 67 -16.86 6.62 6.67
C LEU A 67 -16.82 7.66 5.56
N ALA A 68 -16.39 7.26 4.35
CA ALA A 68 -16.32 8.14 3.20
C ALA A 68 -17.71 8.54 2.67
N GLU A 69 -18.70 7.67 2.75
CA GLU A 69 -20.10 8.01 2.47
C GLU A 69 -20.63 9.07 3.44
N ALA A 70 -20.29 8.94 4.72
CA ALA A 70 -20.72 9.88 5.75
C ALA A 70 -19.96 11.20 5.76
N ASN A 71 -18.72 11.24 5.27
CA ASN A 71 -17.87 12.42 5.30
C ASN A 71 -17.14 12.65 3.96
N PRO A 72 -17.50 13.69 3.19
CA PRO A 72 -16.91 13.98 1.90
C PRO A 72 -15.42 14.38 1.95
N LYS A 73 -14.87 14.66 3.12
CA LYS A 73 -13.46 14.99 3.29
C LYS A 73 -12.55 13.77 3.33
N ILE A 74 -13.08 12.58 3.56
CA ILE A 74 -12.29 11.36 3.65
C ILE A 74 -11.83 10.92 2.26
N VAL A 75 -10.54 10.68 2.15
CA VAL A 75 -9.87 10.16 0.95
C VAL A 75 -8.89 9.05 1.36
N GLY A 76 -8.65 8.12 0.46
CA GLY A 76 -7.70 7.02 0.64
C GLY A 76 -6.46 7.21 -0.23
N VAL A 77 -5.29 6.92 0.33
CA VAL A 77 -4.00 6.95 -0.39
C VAL A 77 -3.25 5.66 -0.12
N THR A 78 -2.69 5.05 -1.16
CA THR A 78 -1.83 3.87 -1.01
C THR A 78 -0.70 3.87 -2.03
N PRO A 79 0.52 3.45 -1.68
CA PRO A 79 1.62 3.30 -2.61
C PRO A 79 1.69 1.87 -3.16
N ALA A 80 0.97 1.60 -4.25
CA ALA A 80 0.94 0.33 -5.00
C ALA A 80 0.44 -0.91 -4.22
N MET A 81 -0.42 -0.71 -3.21
CA MET A 81 -0.96 -1.80 -2.39
C MET A 81 -2.49 -1.83 -2.34
N PRO A 82 -3.23 -1.52 -3.43
CA PRO A 82 -4.68 -1.37 -3.37
C PRO A 82 -5.40 -2.65 -2.90
N SER A 83 -5.04 -3.82 -3.41
CA SER A 83 -5.64 -5.10 -2.98
C SER A 83 -5.12 -5.57 -1.62
N GLY A 84 -3.85 -5.32 -1.33
CA GLY A 84 -3.22 -5.76 -0.08
C GLY A 84 -3.70 -5.04 1.17
N CYS A 85 -4.22 -3.81 1.03
CA CYS A 85 -4.84 -3.06 2.12
C CYS A 85 -6.34 -2.83 1.91
N SER A 86 -6.95 -3.54 0.96
CA SER A 86 -8.38 -3.43 0.59
C SER A 86 -8.84 -2.02 0.19
N MET A 87 -7.91 -1.17 -0.26
CA MET A 87 -8.23 0.15 -0.83
C MET A 87 -9.00 0.04 -2.16
N ASN A 88 -8.83 -1.09 -2.87
CA ASN A 88 -9.61 -1.37 -4.09
C ASN A 88 -11.12 -1.26 -3.87
N ILE A 89 -11.64 -1.56 -2.67
CA ILE A 89 -13.07 -1.42 -2.34
C ILE A 89 -13.51 0.05 -2.44
N LEU A 90 -12.69 0.98 -1.92
CA LEU A 90 -12.96 2.42 -2.06
C LEU A 90 -12.76 2.88 -3.51
N MET A 91 -11.72 2.38 -4.21
CA MET A 91 -11.45 2.71 -5.62
C MET A 91 -12.59 2.31 -6.55
N GLU A 92 -13.22 1.17 -6.31
CA GLU A 92 -14.38 0.71 -7.09
C GLU A 92 -15.62 1.57 -6.85
N LYS A 93 -15.84 2.00 -5.61
CA LYS A 93 -17.06 2.71 -5.21
C LYS A 93 -16.96 4.23 -5.37
N MET A 94 -15.77 4.78 -5.11
CA MET A 94 -15.48 6.22 -5.14
C MET A 94 -14.09 6.49 -5.73
N PRO A 95 -13.90 6.24 -7.05
CA PRO A 95 -12.58 6.32 -7.69
C PRO A 95 -11.93 7.70 -7.57
N GLU A 96 -12.71 8.77 -7.50
CA GLU A 96 -12.23 10.14 -7.33
C GLU A 96 -11.69 10.44 -5.92
N ARG A 97 -11.86 9.52 -4.98
CA ARG A 97 -11.48 9.68 -3.57
C ARG A 97 -10.44 8.66 -3.10
N ALA A 98 -9.89 7.88 -4.03
CA ALA A 98 -8.90 6.86 -3.73
C ALA A 98 -7.72 6.97 -4.71
N PHE A 99 -6.52 7.07 -4.18
CA PHE A 99 -5.31 7.39 -4.95
C PHE A 99 -4.24 6.32 -4.75
N ASP A 100 -3.83 5.69 -5.84
CA ASP A 100 -2.62 4.87 -5.87
C ASP A 100 -1.48 5.70 -6.48
N VAL A 101 -0.46 5.95 -5.68
CA VAL A 101 0.69 6.80 -6.09
C VAL A 101 1.87 5.98 -6.63
N GLY A 102 1.67 4.69 -6.86
CA GLY A 102 2.75 3.77 -7.26
C GLY A 102 3.67 3.41 -6.09
N ILE A 103 4.78 2.74 -6.36
CA ILE A 103 5.76 2.34 -5.31
C ILE A 103 6.55 3.58 -4.88
N ALA A 104 5.93 4.42 -4.05
CA ALA A 104 6.46 5.71 -3.63
C ALA A 104 5.92 6.11 -2.24
N GLU A 105 6.34 5.41 -1.20
CA GLU A 105 5.83 5.56 0.16
C GLU A 105 6.05 6.98 0.72
N GLY A 106 7.23 7.58 0.49
CA GLY A 106 7.49 8.96 0.86
C GLY A 106 6.53 9.94 0.19
N HIS A 107 6.26 9.74 -1.11
CA HIS A 107 5.28 10.54 -1.83
C HIS A 107 3.86 10.36 -1.29
N ALA A 108 3.46 9.13 -0.94
CA ALA A 108 2.14 8.87 -0.35
C ALA A 108 1.91 9.70 0.93
N VAL A 109 2.90 9.77 1.80
CA VAL A 109 2.84 10.56 3.05
C VAL A 109 2.82 12.05 2.76
N THR A 110 3.71 12.56 1.90
CA THR A 110 3.76 13.99 1.51
C THR A 110 2.46 14.41 0.83
N PHE A 111 1.94 13.61 -0.09
CA PHE A 111 0.68 13.86 -0.79
C PHE A 111 -0.51 13.90 0.19
N SER A 112 -0.56 12.98 1.15
CA SER A 112 -1.55 12.99 2.23
C SER A 112 -1.42 14.26 3.09
N GLY A 113 -0.20 14.69 3.41
CA GLY A 113 0.04 15.95 4.10
C GLY A 113 -0.52 17.16 3.33
N GLY A 114 -0.29 17.21 2.01
CA GLY A 114 -0.85 18.25 1.14
C GLY A 114 -2.38 18.29 1.17
N MET A 115 -3.04 17.12 1.03
CA MET A 115 -4.51 17.01 1.13
C MET A 115 -5.03 17.46 2.51
N ALA A 116 -4.34 17.06 3.59
CA ALA A 116 -4.72 17.46 4.94
C ALA A 116 -4.57 18.99 5.12
N LYS A 117 -3.58 19.61 4.49
CA LYS A 117 -3.41 21.07 4.48
C LYS A 117 -4.57 21.79 3.82
N ASP A 118 -5.16 21.19 2.79
CA ASP A 118 -6.33 21.71 2.07
C ASP A 118 -7.66 21.33 2.72
N GLY A 119 -7.61 20.70 3.91
CA GLY A 119 -8.79 20.40 4.74
C GLY A 119 -9.46 19.05 4.45
N MET A 120 -8.80 18.17 3.69
CA MET A 120 -9.22 16.77 3.55
C MET A 120 -8.79 15.96 4.78
N LEU A 121 -9.33 14.76 4.90
CA LEU A 121 -8.99 13.79 5.94
C LEU A 121 -8.45 12.50 5.27
N PRO A 122 -7.15 12.46 4.95
CA PRO A 122 -6.58 11.34 4.26
C PRO A 122 -6.29 10.15 5.18
N PHE A 123 -6.68 8.96 4.71
CA PHE A 123 -6.28 7.66 5.23
C PHE A 123 -5.15 7.14 4.34
N CYS A 124 -3.92 7.20 4.84
CA CYS A 124 -2.72 6.78 4.13
C CYS A 124 -2.34 5.35 4.53
N ASN A 125 -2.58 4.40 3.63
CA ASN A 125 -2.39 2.98 3.87
C ASN A 125 -1.07 2.49 3.31
N ILE A 126 -0.18 2.08 4.20
CA ILE A 126 1.16 1.59 3.86
C ILE A 126 1.45 0.36 4.70
N TYR A 127 2.09 -0.67 4.13
CA TYR A 127 2.59 -1.77 4.95
C TYR A 127 3.63 -1.28 5.95
N SER A 128 3.56 -1.80 7.16
CA SER A 128 4.43 -1.43 8.28
C SER A 128 5.90 -1.39 7.90
N SER A 129 6.45 -2.46 7.32
CA SER A 129 7.85 -2.51 6.90
C SER A 129 8.19 -1.50 5.79
N PHE A 130 7.22 -1.09 4.97
CA PHE A 130 7.42 -0.11 3.89
C PHE A 130 7.31 1.33 4.38
N MET A 131 6.53 1.58 5.43
CA MET A 131 6.41 2.91 6.04
C MET A 131 7.77 3.44 6.54
N GLN A 132 8.72 2.57 6.83
CA GLN A 132 10.08 2.97 7.21
C GLN A 132 10.75 3.88 6.16
N ARG A 133 10.40 3.74 4.86
CA ARG A 133 10.90 4.60 3.77
C ARG A 133 10.33 6.02 3.81
N ALA A 134 9.21 6.22 4.50
CA ALA A 134 8.51 7.50 4.59
C ALA A 134 8.68 8.18 5.96
N TYR A 135 9.57 7.70 6.81
CA TYR A 135 9.75 8.21 8.17
C TYR A 135 10.12 9.70 8.18
N ASP A 136 11.03 10.11 7.31
CA ASP A 136 11.40 11.52 7.17
C ASP A 136 10.21 12.39 6.72
N ASN A 137 9.45 11.92 5.71
CA ASN A 137 8.26 12.63 5.24
C ASN A 137 7.19 12.74 6.34
N MET A 138 7.05 11.73 7.18
CA MET A 138 6.14 11.78 8.33
C MET A 138 6.53 12.90 9.31
N ILE A 139 7.82 13.08 9.56
CA ILE A 139 8.31 14.15 10.44
C ILE A 139 8.13 15.51 9.78
N HIS A 140 8.70 15.72 8.58
CA HIS A 140 8.78 17.03 7.93
C HIS A 140 7.47 17.48 7.31
N ASP A 141 6.76 16.58 6.63
CA ASP A 141 5.63 16.96 5.81
C ASP A 141 4.29 16.88 6.57
N VAL A 142 4.25 16.14 7.69
CA VAL A 142 3.04 15.94 8.49
C VAL A 142 3.22 16.48 9.91
N ALA A 143 4.15 15.92 10.70
CA ALA A 143 4.21 16.20 12.13
C ALA A 143 4.65 17.63 12.46
N ILE A 144 5.70 18.15 11.81
CA ILE A 144 6.17 19.55 12.01
C ILE A 144 5.08 20.56 11.67
N GLN A 145 4.25 20.26 10.66
CA GLN A 145 3.15 21.12 10.24
C GLN A 145 1.87 20.87 11.04
N ASN A 146 1.86 19.90 11.97
CA ASN A 146 0.73 19.49 12.77
C ASN A 146 -0.54 19.20 11.92
N LEU A 147 -0.36 18.43 10.86
CA LEU A 147 -1.42 18.07 9.92
C LEU A 147 -2.13 16.78 10.35
N SER A 148 -3.45 16.71 10.11
CA SER A 148 -4.27 15.54 10.42
C SER A 148 -4.23 14.53 9.30
N VAL A 149 -3.31 13.57 9.39
CA VAL A 149 -3.21 12.41 8.49
C VAL A 149 -3.43 11.14 9.30
N ILE A 150 -4.30 10.24 8.84
CA ILE A 150 -4.49 8.94 9.47
C ILE A 150 -3.58 7.94 8.75
N LEU A 151 -2.53 7.48 9.44
CA LEU A 151 -1.62 6.44 8.94
C LEU A 151 -2.19 5.07 9.30
N CYS A 152 -2.51 4.28 8.30
CA CYS A 152 -2.99 2.91 8.46
C CYS A 152 -1.87 1.95 8.09
N LEU A 153 -1.22 1.38 9.12
CA LEU A 153 -0.07 0.49 8.92
C LEU A 153 -0.55 -0.96 8.87
N ASP A 154 -0.69 -1.47 7.68
CA ASP A 154 -1.03 -2.87 7.44
C ASP A 154 0.19 -3.77 7.63
N ARG A 155 0.01 -5.06 7.90
CA ARG A 155 1.10 -6.02 8.15
C ARG A 155 1.97 -5.65 9.36
N ALA A 156 1.41 -5.02 10.42
CA ALA A 156 2.14 -4.82 11.67
C ALA A 156 2.31 -6.14 12.44
N GLY A 157 3.44 -6.30 13.12
CA GLY A 157 3.78 -7.52 13.84
C GLY A 157 4.37 -8.61 12.94
N LEU A 158 4.11 -9.88 13.29
CA LEU A 158 4.56 -11.04 12.52
C LEU A 158 3.53 -11.40 11.46
N VAL A 159 3.96 -11.51 10.22
CA VAL A 159 3.08 -11.64 9.04
C VAL A 159 3.11 -13.03 8.37
N GLY A 160 3.67 -14.04 9.02
CA GLY A 160 3.63 -15.43 8.55
C GLY A 160 4.31 -15.64 7.19
N GLU A 161 3.54 -16.00 6.18
CA GLU A 161 4.05 -16.40 4.86
C GLU A 161 4.78 -15.30 4.10
N ASP A 162 4.47 -14.03 4.33
CA ASP A 162 5.19 -12.89 3.73
C ASP A 162 6.66 -12.83 4.19
N GLY A 163 6.97 -13.47 5.30
CA GLY A 163 8.34 -13.69 5.78
C GLY A 163 9.02 -12.45 6.38
N PRO A 164 10.32 -12.56 6.66
CA PRO A 164 11.07 -11.58 7.45
C PRO A 164 11.16 -10.20 6.81
N THR A 165 11.00 -10.08 5.50
CA THR A 165 11.03 -8.79 4.78
C THR A 165 9.78 -7.95 5.02
N HIS A 166 8.71 -8.55 5.55
CA HIS A 166 7.42 -7.89 5.77
C HIS A 166 7.04 -7.78 7.26
N HIS A 167 7.82 -8.36 8.17
CA HIS A 167 7.53 -8.22 9.61
C HIS A 167 7.57 -6.75 10.05
N GLY A 168 6.47 -6.27 10.61
CA GLY A 168 6.29 -4.89 11.07
C GLY A 168 6.57 -4.72 12.56
N ALA A 169 7.84 -4.82 12.96
CA ALA A 169 8.23 -4.86 14.36
C ALA A 169 8.66 -3.49 14.93
N PHE A 170 8.81 -2.46 14.10
CA PHE A 170 9.48 -1.23 14.50
C PHE A 170 8.58 0.00 14.60
N ASP A 171 7.31 -0.07 14.19
CA ASP A 171 6.43 1.08 14.07
C ASP A 171 6.30 1.87 15.35
N MET A 172 5.98 1.21 16.46
CA MET A 172 5.86 1.88 17.75
C MET A 172 7.17 2.52 18.22
N ALA A 173 8.31 1.91 17.87
CA ALA A 173 9.61 2.39 18.30
C ALA A 173 9.97 3.72 17.60
N TYR A 174 9.76 3.83 16.29
CA TYR A 174 10.15 5.04 15.56
C TYR A 174 9.05 6.10 15.49
N LEU A 175 7.77 5.73 15.61
CA LEU A 175 6.66 6.70 15.60
C LEU A 175 6.42 7.35 16.98
N ARG A 176 6.59 6.59 18.06
CA ARG A 176 6.32 7.07 19.43
C ARG A 176 7.06 8.36 19.84
N PRO A 177 8.33 8.63 19.42
CA PRO A 177 9.01 9.86 19.80
C PRO A 177 8.54 11.11 19.05
N ILE A 178 7.69 10.97 18.04
CA ILE A 178 7.19 12.11 17.24
C ILE A 178 6.11 12.85 18.04
N PRO A 179 6.28 14.17 18.30
CA PRO A 179 5.27 14.96 19.02
C PRO A 179 3.93 15.01 18.26
N ASN A 180 2.83 15.09 19.01
CA ASN A 180 1.46 15.20 18.50
C ASN A 180 0.97 13.99 17.67
N LEU A 181 1.70 12.88 17.67
CA LEU A 181 1.26 11.63 17.09
C LEU A 181 0.57 10.77 18.15
N THR A 182 -0.63 10.30 17.84
CA THR A 182 -1.37 9.30 18.63
C THR A 182 -1.23 7.93 17.96
N ILE A 183 -0.87 6.90 18.74
CA ILE A 183 -0.72 5.52 18.26
C ILE A 183 -1.74 4.63 18.96
#